data_3dbc63b45360c4b47fdf4f330192bfb7
#
_entry.id   3dbc63b45360c4b47fdf4f330192bfb7
#
_cell.length_a   1.000
_cell.length_b   1.000
_cell.length_c   1.000
_cell.angle_alpha   90.00
_cell.angle_beta   90.00
_cell.angle_gamma   90.00
#
_symmetry.space_group_name_H-M   'P 1'
#
loop_
_entity.id
_entity.type
_entity.pdbx_description
1 polymer ?
#
loop_
_entity_poly.entity_id
_entity_poly.type
_entity_poly.pdbx_seq_one_letter_code
_entity_poly.pdbx_strand_id
1 'polypeptide(L)'
;MKKLRKPVYACAGYNTISFGSGRREFHPKKPRPGLEEYIKEAGRGVIDQINDVNNIDEGVIGNFMAARFNRQGNIPGFIPYIDPALEYKPCTRTEGACGSGGLALYSAVKSVCSEISDVVLTMGVEVQNTVKAIYGADILAGAGHYKSQRKNGAAYFFPGQFSDRAGACYEKFGYDYVRKGMAHWYANAITNARKNPKAQEYHNTIEDLVAAGMTPPNPKVFCEHINVYDCSKVSDGCSALIFTSEEGLQRIGIDKKDAVEVVGIGQSQADVTKLPEDKTKLTTTRRSVEKAYEMAGIGPKDLGFLEVHDCFTIGGLQHLEATGVVGYGEAAGYVAEGKIGIDGETPTNATGGLVGFGHYTGGTGVRQAVDCLHQLTGKAGDCQVDIKPDRPYGLLISMGGNDRTVTCMIFKRAE
;
A
#
# COMPACT_ATOMS: atom_id res chain seq x y z
N MET A 1 -23.55 -8.22 -5.70
CA MET A 1 -22.93 -8.59 -4.39
C MET A 1 -23.73 -7.95 -3.25
N LYS A 2 -23.65 -8.49 -2.03
CA LYS A 2 -24.36 -7.87 -0.90
C LYS A 2 -23.59 -6.64 -0.44
N LYS A 3 -24.30 -5.53 -0.14
CA LYS A 3 -23.74 -4.36 0.56
C LYS A 3 -23.24 -4.78 1.96
N LEU A 4 -22.39 -3.97 2.58
CA LEU A 4 -22.03 -4.15 3.99
C LEU A 4 -23.32 -4.17 4.84
N ARG A 5 -23.35 -5.00 5.88
CA ARG A 5 -24.54 -5.14 6.73
C ARG A 5 -24.88 -3.87 7.51
N LYS A 6 -23.84 -3.10 7.85
CA LYS A 6 -23.94 -1.79 8.47
C LYS A 6 -22.86 -0.86 7.94
N PRO A 7 -22.99 0.47 8.05
CA PRO A 7 -21.94 1.40 7.71
C PRO A 7 -20.67 1.12 8.52
N VAL A 8 -19.52 1.20 7.85
CA VAL A 8 -18.19 1.09 8.46
C VAL A 8 -17.40 2.32 8.10
N TYR A 9 -16.83 2.96 9.10
CA TYR A 9 -16.05 4.18 8.94
C TYR A 9 -14.57 3.92 9.26
N ALA A 10 -13.67 4.66 8.58
CA ALA A 10 -12.27 4.75 8.93
C ALA A 10 -11.96 6.17 9.41
N CYS A 11 -11.19 6.30 10.49
CA CYS A 11 -10.83 7.57 11.10
C CYS A 11 -9.52 7.49 11.88
N ALA A 12 -9.06 8.62 12.42
CA ALA A 12 -7.90 8.70 13.30
C ALA A 12 -6.64 8.03 12.71
N GLY A 13 -6.25 8.40 11.48
CA GLY A 13 -5.12 7.79 10.78
C GLY A 13 -3.76 8.39 11.14
N TYR A 14 -2.71 7.54 11.17
CA TYR A 14 -1.33 7.96 11.36
C TYR A 14 -0.35 7.08 10.58
N ASN A 15 0.61 7.71 9.89
CA ASN A 15 1.76 7.07 9.24
C ASN A 15 3.04 7.50 9.97
N THR A 16 3.93 6.57 10.30
CA THR A 16 5.30 6.91 10.71
C THR A 16 6.11 7.39 9.51
N ILE A 17 7.30 7.92 9.74
CA ILE A 17 8.27 8.11 8.66
C ILE A 17 8.59 6.74 8.05
N SER A 18 8.59 6.66 6.71
CA SER A 18 9.11 5.51 5.97
C SER A 18 10.63 5.59 5.96
N PHE A 19 11.30 4.69 6.69
CA PHE A 19 12.70 4.80 6.99
C PHE A 19 13.56 3.77 6.24
N GLY A 20 14.58 4.26 5.54
CA GLY A 20 15.50 3.44 4.75
C GLY A 20 16.49 4.28 3.96
N SER A 21 17.20 3.64 3.02
CA SER A 21 18.14 4.33 2.14
C SER A 21 17.40 5.39 1.30
N GLY A 22 17.81 6.64 1.35
CA GLY A 22 17.09 7.80 0.79
C GLY A 22 16.78 8.84 1.86
N ARG A 23 16.59 8.41 3.11
CA ARG A 23 16.54 9.34 4.26
C ARG A 23 17.94 9.79 4.64
N ARG A 24 18.12 11.08 4.93
CA ARG A 24 19.42 11.65 5.40
C ARG A 24 19.85 11.07 6.76
N GLU A 25 18.87 10.70 7.58
CA GLU A 25 19.05 10.13 8.91
C GLU A 25 19.48 8.66 8.87
N PHE A 26 19.25 7.99 7.74
CA PHE A 26 19.54 6.56 7.59
C PHE A 26 21.05 6.30 7.50
N HIS A 27 21.52 5.42 8.37
CA HIS A 27 22.89 4.91 8.31
C HIS A 27 22.91 3.43 8.69
N PRO A 28 23.45 2.54 7.83
CA PRO A 28 23.34 1.09 8.04
C PRO A 28 24.01 0.55 9.30
N LYS A 29 24.95 1.32 9.91
CA LYS A 29 25.69 0.94 11.12
C LYS A 29 25.22 1.64 12.40
N LYS A 30 24.26 2.57 12.32
CA LYS A 30 23.72 3.25 13.51
C LYS A 30 22.47 2.49 14.02
N PRO A 31 22.20 2.57 15.35
CA PRO A 31 20.94 2.08 15.91
C PRO A 31 19.73 2.71 15.18
N ARG A 32 18.69 1.93 15.01
CA ARG A 32 17.44 2.33 14.35
C ARG A 32 16.26 1.86 15.19
N PRO A 33 15.08 2.50 15.06
CA PRO A 33 13.87 2.01 15.69
C PRO A 33 13.58 0.56 15.28
N GLY A 34 13.10 -0.24 16.21
CA GLY A 34 12.65 -1.61 16.01
C GLY A 34 11.13 -1.69 15.81
N LEU A 35 10.59 -2.92 15.88
CA LEU A 35 9.16 -3.16 15.76
C LEU A 35 8.35 -2.42 16.83
N GLU A 36 8.82 -2.48 18.07
CA GLU A 36 8.14 -1.93 19.24
C GLU A 36 8.03 -0.40 19.17
N GLU A 37 9.08 0.29 18.73
CA GLU A 37 9.07 1.75 18.61
C GLU A 37 8.12 2.19 17.51
N TYR A 38 8.15 1.53 16.32
CA TYR A 38 7.24 1.86 15.23
C TYR A 38 5.77 1.57 15.57
N ILE A 39 5.48 0.44 16.22
CA ILE A 39 4.12 0.08 16.65
C ILE A 39 3.63 1.11 17.68
N LYS A 40 4.48 1.47 18.66
CA LYS A 40 4.13 2.45 19.69
C LYS A 40 3.89 3.83 19.08
N GLU A 41 4.76 4.29 18.18
CA GLU A 41 4.59 5.60 17.50
C GLU A 41 3.29 5.65 16.72
N ALA A 42 3.02 4.66 15.86
CA ALA A 42 1.81 4.64 15.05
C ALA A 42 0.54 4.51 15.91
N GLY A 43 0.58 3.64 16.92
CA GLY A 43 -0.54 3.47 17.85
C GLY A 43 -0.83 4.73 18.64
N ARG A 44 0.19 5.38 19.21
CA ARG A 44 0.03 6.68 19.90
C ARG A 44 -0.51 7.75 18.96
N GLY A 45 0.00 7.85 17.74
CA GLY A 45 -0.50 8.79 16.75
C GLY A 45 -1.99 8.63 16.42
N VAL A 46 -2.56 7.45 16.66
CA VAL A 46 -4.00 7.17 16.51
C VAL A 46 -4.76 7.46 17.79
N ILE A 47 -4.33 6.89 18.93
CA ILE A 47 -5.10 7.03 20.19
C ILE A 47 -5.11 8.45 20.75
N ASP A 48 -4.11 9.28 20.41
CA ASP A 48 -4.07 10.70 20.78
C ASP A 48 -5.14 11.54 20.02
N GLN A 49 -5.83 10.97 19.03
CA GLN A 49 -6.90 11.60 18.28
C GLN A 49 -8.30 11.24 18.80
N ILE A 50 -8.42 10.32 19.75
CA ILE A 50 -9.70 9.88 20.34
C ILE A 50 -9.82 10.29 21.80
N ASN A 51 -11.05 10.34 22.32
CA ASN A 51 -11.33 10.80 23.68
C ASN A 51 -10.92 9.82 24.78
N ASP A 52 -11.04 8.50 24.53
CA ASP A 52 -10.71 7.45 25.51
C ASP A 52 -10.28 6.16 24.81
N VAL A 53 -9.05 5.73 25.08
CA VAL A 53 -8.47 4.51 24.53
C VAL A 53 -9.18 3.22 25.02
N ASN A 54 -9.86 3.26 26.17
CA ASN A 54 -10.67 2.15 26.66
C ASN A 54 -11.80 1.77 25.69
N ASN A 55 -12.24 2.69 24.84
CA ASN A 55 -13.27 2.48 23.83
C ASN A 55 -12.83 1.63 22.64
N ILE A 56 -11.53 1.33 22.48
CA ILE A 56 -11.05 0.37 21.50
C ILE A 56 -11.43 -1.04 21.97
N ASP A 57 -12.11 -1.80 21.10
CA ASP A 57 -12.59 -3.16 21.44
C ASP A 57 -11.60 -4.25 21.01
N GLU A 58 -10.89 -4.06 19.88
CA GLU A 58 -10.03 -5.07 19.26
C GLU A 58 -8.84 -4.41 18.55
N GLY A 59 -7.73 -5.17 18.43
CA GLY A 59 -6.57 -4.81 17.62
C GLY A 59 -6.33 -5.79 16.47
N VAL A 60 -6.10 -5.27 15.26
CA VAL A 60 -5.70 -6.08 14.09
C VAL A 60 -4.40 -5.53 13.52
N ILE A 61 -3.39 -6.37 13.33
CA ILE A 61 -2.09 -5.94 12.83
C ILE A 61 -1.62 -6.77 11.64
N GLY A 62 -1.35 -6.10 10.49
CA GLY A 62 -0.73 -6.70 9.32
C GLY A 62 0.79 -6.75 9.47
N ASN A 63 1.37 -7.92 9.26
CA ASN A 63 2.82 -8.10 9.23
C ASN A 63 3.19 -9.32 8.40
N PHE A 64 4.25 -9.21 7.59
CA PHE A 64 4.67 -10.29 6.71
C PHE A 64 5.76 -11.16 7.35
N MET A 65 6.97 -10.65 7.51
CA MET A 65 8.16 -11.48 7.80
C MET A 65 8.95 -11.06 9.06
N ALA A 66 8.31 -10.47 10.06
CA ALA A 66 9.00 -10.13 11.31
C ALA A 66 9.72 -11.34 11.95
N ALA A 67 9.17 -12.54 11.82
CA ALA A 67 9.82 -13.78 12.29
C ALA A 67 11.19 -14.03 11.64
N ARG A 68 11.40 -13.59 10.39
CA ARG A 68 12.68 -13.73 9.67
C ARG A 68 13.54 -12.47 9.79
N PHE A 69 12.97 -11.29 9.61
CA PHE A 69 13.71 -10.03 9.69
C PHE A 69 14.14 -9.68 11.12
N ASN A 70 13.25 -9.87 12.09
CA ASN A 70 13.41 -9.41 13.47
C ASN A 70 13.55 -10.56 14.48
N ARG A 71 13.41 -11.81 14.03
CA ARG A 71 13.35 -13.00 14.89
C ARG A 71 12.22 -12.92 15.93
N GLN A 72 11.13 -12.19 15.59
CA GLN A 72 10.01 -11.92 16.47
C GLN A 72 8.72 -12.50 15.90
N GLY A 73 8.11 -13.40 16.61
CA GLY A 73 6.72 -13.86 16.43
C GLY A 73 5.76 -13.11 17.35
N ASN A 74 4.50 -13.58 17.45
CA ASN A 74 3.46 -13.03 18.34
C ASN A 74 3.32 -11.48 18.24
N ILE A 75 3.31 -10.97 17.04
CA ILE A 75 3.24 -9.52 16.75
C ILE A 75 2.02 -8.84 17.39
N PRO A 76 0.82 -9.46 17.49
CA PRO A 76 -0.32 -8.87 18.19
C PRO A 76 -0.03 -8.50 19.65
N GLY A 77 0.90 -9.19 20.29
CA GLY A 77 1.32 -8.91 21.68
C GLY A 77 1.97 -7.55 21.88
N PHE A 78 2.34 -6.84 20.81
CA PHE A 78 2.83 -5.46 20.90
C PHE A 78 1.71 -4.41 20.93
N ILE A 79 0.46 -4.76 20.63
CA ILE A 79 -0.66 -3.81 20.70
C ILE A 79 -0.87 -3.31 22.15
N PRO A 80 -0.90 -4.17 23.18
CA PRO A 80 -0.95 -3.71 24.57
C PRO A 80 0.24 -2.84 25.02
N TYR A 81 1.38 -2.95 24.35
CA TYR A 81 2.56 -2.12 24.62
C TYR A 81 2.36 -0.64 24.26
N ILE A 82 1.38 -0.32 23.42
CA ILE A 82 1.04 1.05 23.02
C ILE A 82 0.47 1.81 24.23
N ASP A 83 -0.50 1.20 24.91
CA ASP A 83 -1.18 1.76 26.09
C ASP A 83 -1.69 0.64 27.00
N PRO A 84 -1.57 0.77 28.35
CA PRO A 84 -2.09 -0.23 29.29
C PRO A 84 -3.60 -0.52 29.15
N ALA A 85 -4.40 0.42 28.70
CA ALA A 85 -5.84 0.22 28.47
C ALA A 85 -6.14 -0.79 27.34
N LEU A 86 -5.13 -1.17 26.54
CA LEU A 86 -5.26 -2.19 25.50
C LEU A 86 -4.91 -3.61 26.01
N GLU A 87 -4.48 -3.77 27.26
CA GLU A 87 -4.26 -5.10 27.82
C GLU A 87 -5.56 -5.91 27.87
N TYR A 88 -5.42 -7.22 27.62
CA TYR A 88 -6.50 -8.21 27.61
C TYR A 88 -7.56 -8.03 26.51
N LYS A 89 -7.40 -7.06 25.60
CA LYS A 89 -8.28 -6.94 24.42
C LYS A 89 -7.89 -7.96 23.35
N PRO A 90 -8.87 -8.49 22.58
CA PRO A 90 -8.60 -9.39 21.47
C PRO A 90 -7.63 -8.74 20.47
N CYS A 91 -6.61 -9.47 20.04
CA CYS A 91 -5.67 -8.98 19.04
C CYS A 91 -5.34 -10.08 18.02
N THR A 92 -5.33 -9.73 16.75
CA THR A 92 -5.11 -10.67 15.63
C THR A 92 -4.03 -10.16 14.68
N ARG A 93 -3.18 -11.07 14.19
CA ARG A 93 -2.26 -10.81 13.07
C ARG A 93 -2.83 -11.33 11.77
N THR A 94 -2.71 -10.54 10.70
CA THR A 94 -2.99 -10.95 9.33
C THR A 94 -1.72 -11.03 8.50
N GLU A 95 -1.67 -11.99 7.56
CA GLU A 95 -0.53 -12.19 6.66
C GLU A 95 -1.02 -12.53 5.25
N GLY A 96 -0.44 -11.90 4.26
CA GLY A 96 -0.69 -12.06 2.82
C GLY A 96 0.45 -11.44 2.02
N ALA A 97 1.69 -11.68 2.47
CA ALA A 97 2.90 -11.04 1.94
C ALA A 97 2.81 -9.50 1.99
N CYS A 98 3.15 -8.81 0.91
CA CYS A 98 3.00 -7.34 0.78
C CYS A 98 1.53 -6.87 0.92
N GLY A 99 0.56 -7.78 0.77
CA GLY A 99 -0.87 -7.54 0.98
C GLY A 99 -1.35 -7.68 2.42
N SER A 100 -0.46 -7.93 3.40
CA SER A 100 -0.84 -8.14 4.82
C SER A 100 -1.61 -6.98 5.41
N GLY A 101 -1.23 -5.73 5.08
CA GLY A 101 -1.96 -4.53 5.49
C GLY A 101 -3.38 -4.49 4.92
N GLY A 102 -3.55 -4.84 3.63
CA GLY A 102 -4.88 -4.95 3.02
C GLY A 102 -5.77 -6.02 3.69
N LEU A 103 -5.18 -7.14 4.09
CA LEU A 103 -5.90 -8.16 4.86
C LEU A 103 -6.25 -7.69 6.29
N ALA A 104 -5.41 -6.82 6.90
CA ALA A 104 -5.75 -6.19 8.18
C ALA A 104 -6.98 -5.30 8.04
N LEU A 105 -7.03 -4.44 7.00
CA LEU A 105 -8.20 -3.62 6.68
C LEU A 105 -9.45 -4.49 6.46
N TYR A 106 -9.33 -5.56 5.66
CA TYR A 106 -10.43 -6.48 5.38
C TYR A 106 -10.93 -7.18 6.65
N SER A 107 -10.02 -7.58 7.54
CA SER A 107 -10.34 -8.20 8.82
C SER A 107 -11.08 -7.24 9.75
N ALA A 108 -10.61 -6.00 9.86
CA ALA A 108 -11.24 -4.96 10.68
C ALA A 108 -12.68 -4.66 10.22
N VAL A 109 -12.90 -4.52 8.91
CA VAL A 109 -14.25 -4.34 8.36
C VAL A 109 -15.15 -5.54 8.71
N LYS A 110 -14.63 -6.77 8.64
CA LYS A 110 -15.39 -7.96 9.06
C LYS A 110 -15.73 -7.94 10.55
N SER A 111 -14.79 -7.54 11.41
CA SER A 111 -15.04 -7.44 12.87
C SER A 111 -16.17 -6.46 13.15
N VAL A 112 -16.15 -5.26 12.56
CA VAL A 112 -17.22 -4.27 12.71
C VAL A 112 -18.55 -4.81 12.16
N CYS A 113 -18.56 -5.43 10.96
CA CYS A 113 -19.78 -5.99 10.35
C CYS A 113 -20.33 -7.21 11.07
N SER A 114 -19.51 -7.90 11.89
CA SER A 114 -19.95 -9.05 12.71
C SER A 114 -20.59 -8.64 14.04
N GLU A 115 -20.49 -7.34 14.40
CA GLU A 115 -21.01 -6.77 15.66
C GLU A 115 -20.31 -7.33 16.92
N ILE A 116 -19.14 -7.96 16.77
CA ILE A 116 -18.30 -8.37 17.91
C ILE A 116 -17.52 -7.17 18.43
N SER A 117 -17.09 -6.27 17.53
CA SER A 117 -16.29 -5.08 17.85
C SER A 117 -16.87 -3.87 17.12
N ASP A 118 -17.07 -2.77 17.82
CA ASP A 118 -17.46 -1.49 17.21
C ASP A 118 -16.27 -0.60 16.88
N VAL A 119 -15.16 -0.73 17.59
CA VAL A 119 -13.96 0.09 17.43
C VAL A 119 -12.74 -0.81 17.31
N VAL A 120 -12.14 -0.87 16.12
CA VAL A 120 -11.00 -1.76 15.79
C VAL A 120 -9.76 -0.93 15.46
N LEU A 121 -8.75 -0.99 16.32
CA LEU A 121 -7.43 -0.43 16.03
C LEU A 121 -6.76 -1.31 14.98
N THR A 122 -6.57 -0.76 13.78
CA THR A 122 -6.00 -1.48 12.63
C THR A 122 -4.63 -0.94 12.31
N MET A 123 -3.63 -1.81 12.33
CA MET A 123 -2.24 -1.46 12.16
C MET A 123 -1.56 -2.29 11.07
N GLY A 124 -0.41 -1.83 10.61
CA GLY A 124 0.45 -2.63 9.75
C GLY A 124 1.90 -2.19 9.88
N VAL A 125 2.81 -3.13 10.10
CA VAL A 125 4.21 -2.88 10.42
C VAL A 125 5.14 -3.80 9.65
N GLU A 126 6.29 -3.28 9.24
CA GLU A 126 7.43 -4.10 8.84
C GLU A 126 8.74 -3.37 9.16
N VAL A 127 9.76 -4.10 9.62
CA VAL A 127 11.13 -3.61 9.84
C VAL A 127 12.07 -4.53 9.08
N GLN A 128 12.51 -4.10 7.89
CA GLN A 128 13.20 -4.92 6.89
C GLN A 128 14.71 -4.61 6.80
N ASN A 129 15.14 -3.42 7.21
CA ASN A 129 16.54 -2.99 7.12
C ASN A 129 17.44 -3.64 8.19
N THR A 130 17.14 -4.86 8.61
CA THR A 130 17.88 -5.62 9.62
C THR A 130 18.97 -6.52 9.01
N VAL A 131 18.92 -6.74 7.70
CA VAL A 131 19.85 -7.61 6.95
C VAL A 131 20.33 -6.93 5.67
N LYS A 132 21.37 -7.49 5.04
CA LYS A 132 21.81 -7.03 3.71
C LYS A 132 20.72 -7.28 2.67
N ALA A 133 20.61 -6.42 1.65
CA ALA A 133 19.57 -6.46 0.62
C ALA A 133 19.39 -7.84 -0.02
N ILE A 134 20.48 -8.57 -0.29
CA ILE A 134 20.42 -9.92 -0.90
C ILE A 134 19.72 -10.93 0.03
N TYR A 135 19.97 -10.88 1.34
CA TYR A 135 19.28 -11.74 2.31
C TYR A 135 17.83 -11.32 2.52
N GLY A 136 17.58 -10.00 2.51
CA GLY A 136 16.21 -9.47 2.53
C GLY A 136 15.39 -9.94 1.31
N ALA A 137 15.98 -9.94 0.13
CA ALA A 137 15.35 -10.46 -1.08
C ALA A 137 14.99 -11.95 -0.97
N ASP A 138 15.84 -12.76 -0.33
CA ASP A 138 15.55 -14.18 -0.06
C ASP A 138 14.43 -14.36 0.98
N ILE A 139 14.40 -13.55 2.02
CA ILE A 139 13.31 -13.55 3.00
C ILE A 139 11.97 -13.23 2.32
N LEU A 140 11.95 -12.17 1.50
CA LEU A 140 10.76 -11.74 0.76
C LEU A 140 10.30 -12.75 -0.29
N ALA A 141 11.18 -13.63 -0.78
CA ALA A 141 10.81 -14.71 -1.71
C ALA A 141 9.76 -15.67 -1.12
N GLY A 142 9.58 -15.69 0.20
CA GLY A 142 8.49 -16.41 0.86
C GLY A 142 7.08 -15.95 0.46
N ALA A 143 6.93 -14.79 -0.18
CA ALA A 143 5.66 -14.33 -0.72
C ALA A 143 5.22 -15.07 -2.00
N GLY A 144 6.12 -15.78 -2.67
CA GLY A 144 5.83 -16.71 -3.76
C GLY A 144 5.85 -18.14 -3.27
N HIS A 145 5.64 -19.10 -4.17
CA HIS A 145 5.85 -20.52 -3.85
C HIS A 145 7.36 -20.82 -3.82
N TYR A 146 7.97 -20.66 -2.65
CA TYR A 146 9.43 -20.68 -2.44
C TYR A 146 10.09 -21.91 -3.06
N LYS A 147 9.49 -23.12 -2.87
CA LYS A 147 10.03 -24.38 -3.33
C LYS A 147 10.28 -24.43 -4.85
N SER A 148 9.35 -23.90 -5.67
CA SER A 148 9.46 -23.95 -7.13
C SER A 148 10.01 -22.66 -7.73
N GLN A 149 9.64 -21.49 -7.18
CA GLN A 149 9.95 -20.21 -7.79
C GLN A 149 11.32 -19.67 -7.38
N ARG A 150 11.75 -19.91 -6.13
CA ARG A 150 13.04 -19.40 -5.64
C ARG A 150 14.25 -20.08 -6.26
N LYS A 151 14.16 -21.37 -6.55
CA LYS A 151 15.28 -22.15 -7.13
C LYS A 151 15.75 -21.66 -8.51
N ASN A 152 14.81 -21.16 -9.32
CA ASN A 152 15.03 -20.70 -10.70
C ASN A 152 14.96 -19.18 -10.81
N GLY A 153 14.89 -18.47 -9.68
CA GLY A 153 14.70 -17.03 -9.66
C GLY A 153 16.00 -16.25 -9.73
N ALA A 154 15.87 -14.97 -10.07
CA ALA A 154 16.95 -13.99 -10.02
C ALA A 154 17.51 -13.83 -8.60
N ALA A 155 18.74 -13.31 -8.46
CA ALA A 155 19.34 -13.02 -7.16
C ALA A 155 18.43 -12.17 -6.26
N TYR A 156 17.74 -11.21 -6.85
CA TYR A 156 16.67 -10.44 -6.23
C TYR A 156 15.33 -10.95 -6.73
N PHE A 157 14.64 -11.72 -5.91
CA PHE A 157 13.44 -12.48 -6.29
C PHE A 157 12.34 -11.63 -6.93
N PHE A 158 11.85 -10.58 -6.23
CA PHE A 158 10.77 -9.74 -6.77
C PHE A 158 11.19 -8.86 -7.95
N PRO A 159 12.36 -8.20 -7.93
CA PRO A 159 12.87 -7.56 -9.13
C PRO A 159 12.90 -8.48 -10.35
N GLY A 160 13.31 -9.74 -10.20
CA GLY A 160 13.27 -10.74 -11.28
C GLY A 160 11.85 -10.99 -11.79
N GLN A 161 10.87 -11.17 -10.89
CA GLN A 161 9.47 -11.43 -11.28
C GLN A 161 8.81 -10.24 -12.01
N PHE A 162 9.09 -9.02 -11.57
CA PHE A 162 8.58 -7.82 -12.23
C PHE A 162 9.37 -7.43 -13.48
N SER A 163 10.65 -7.82 -13.56
CA SER A 163 11.43 -7.80 -14.81
C SER A 163 10.76 -8.65 -15.88
N ASP A 164 10.31 -9.85 -15.54
CA ASP A 164 9.56 -10.72 -16.45
C ASP A 164 8.24 -10.07 -16.93
N ARG A 165 7.54 -9.35 -16.06
CA ARG A 165 6.34 -8.59 -16.44
C ARG A 165 6.67 -7.46 -17.41
N ALA A 166 7.74 -6.71 -17.12
CA ALA A 166 8.19 -5.64 -18.00
C ALA A 166 8.58 -6.19 -19.38
N GLY A 167 9.35 -7.29 -19.44
CA GLY A 167 9.71 -7.95 -20.68
C GLY A 167 8.52 -8.38 -21.52
N ALA A 168 7.52 -9.01 -20.89
CA ALA A 168 6.28 -9.39 -21.57
C ALA A 168 5.49 -8.18 -22.11
N CYS A 169 5.50 -7.05 -21.37
CA CYS A 169 4.90 -5.81 -21.86
C CYS A 169 5.71 -5.18 -23.00
N TYR A 170 7.03 -5.24 -22.97
CA TYR A 170 7.90 -4.75 -24.06
C TYR A 170 7.67 -5.52 -25.36
N GLU A 171 7.57 -6.85 -25.27
CA GLU A 171 7.26 -7.70 -26.43
C GLU A 171 5.90 -7.35 -27.03
N LYS A 172 4.92 -7.08 -26.19
CA LYS A 172 3.53 -6.88 -26.64
C LYS A 172 3.23 -5.47 -27.12
N PHE A 173 3.77 -4.45 -26.46
CA PHE A 173 3.39 -3.04 -26.67
C PHE A 173 4.57 -2.19 -27.19
N GLY A 174 5.78 -2.73 -27.28
CA GLY A 174 6.99 -2.03 -27.68
C GLY A 174 7.79 -1.46 -26.51
N TYR A 175 9.13 -1.63 -26.59
CA TYR A 175 10.06 -1.21 -25.53
C TYR A 175 9.96 0.29 -25.20
N ASP A 176 10.12 1.13 -26.21
CA ASP A 176 10.17 2.60 -26.01
C ASP A 176 8.89 3.16 -25.39
N TYR A 177 7.75 2.63 -25.81
CA TYR A 177 6.44 3.03 -25.31
C TYR A 177 6.29 2.70 -23.81
N VAL A 178 6.53 1.44 -23.45
CA VAL A 178 6.36 0.98 -22.06
C VAL A 178 7.44 1.57 -21.16
N ARG A 179 8.70 1.62 -21.62
CA ARG A 179 9.81 2.22 -20.86
C ARG A 179 9.56 3.68 -20.51
N LYS A 180 9.05 4.45 -21.48
CA LYS A 180 8.65 5.84 -21.26
C LYS A 180 7.58 5.96 -20.18
N GLY A 181 6.54 5.14 -20.21
CA GLY A 181 5.50 5.12 -19.18
C GLY A 181 6.05 4.80 -17.79
N MET A 182 6.93 3.80 -17.68
CA MET A 182 7.60 3.43 -16.42
C MET A 182 8.47 4.58 -15.88
N ALA A 183 9.23 5.26 -16.76
CA ALA A 183 10.06 6.41 -16.37
C ALA A 183 9.23 7.58 -15.84
N HIS A 184 8.11 7.89 -16.50
CA HIS A 184 7.18 8.92 -16.03
C HIS A 184 6.46 8.52 -14.74
N TRP A 185 6.18 7.21 -14.52
CA TRP A 185 5.68 6.73 -13.22
C TRP A 185 6.67 7.04 -12.09
N TYR A 186 7.96 6.67 -12.29
CA TYR A 186 9.02 7.02 -11.35
C TYR A 186 9.07 8.52 -11.07
N ALA A 187 9.06 9.34 -12.13
CA ALA A 187 9.11 10.80 -11.99
C ALA A 187 7.93 11.34 -11.17
N ASN A 188 6.70 10.85 -11.42
CA ASN A 188 5.52 11.22 -10.63
C ASN A 188 5.66 10.83 -9.16
N ALA A 189 6.06 9.58 -8.89
CA ALA A 189 6.22 9.07 -7.54
C ALA A 189 7.24 9.89 -6.72
N ILE A 190 8.40 10.23 -7.30
CA ILE A 190 9.41 11.04 -6.62
C ILE A 190 8.98 12.50 -6.47
N THR A 191 8.33 13.08 -7.47
CA THR A 191 7.78 14.45 -7.39
C THR A 191 6.80 14.57 -6.22
N ASN A 192 5.91 13.59 -6.06
CA ASN A 192 4.96 13.55 -4.96
C ASN A 192 5.65 13.29 -3.61
N ALA A 193 6.63 12.36 -3.56
CA ALA A 193 7.38 12.06 -2.34
C ALA A 193 8.16 13.27 -1.79
N ARG A 194 8.67 14.15 -2.67
CA ARG A 194 9.35 15.40 -2.28
C ARG A 194 8.43 16.40 -1.56
N LYS A 195 7.12 16.25 -1.65
CA LYS A 195 6.12 17.05 -0.94
C LYS A 195 5.76 16.45 0.43
N ASN A 196 6.11 15.19 0.66
CA ASN A 196 5.72 14.46 1.87
C ASN A 196 6.91 14.23 2.82
N PRO A 197 7.02 14.96 3.95
CA PRO A 197 8.15 14.84 4.87
C PRO A 197 8.30 13.45 5.50
N LYS A 198 7.26 12.60 5.48
CA LYS A 198 7.32 11.22 5.94
C LYS A 198 7.80 10.23 4.87
N ALA A 199 7.87 10.64 3.60
CA ALA A 199 8.33 9.79 2.51
C ALA A 199 9.82 9.49 2.58
N GLN A 200 10.21 8.26 2.21
CA GLN A 200 11.61 7.85 2.16
C GLN A 200 12.43 8.69 1.18
N GLU A 201 11.85 9.02 0.02
CA GLU A 201 12.48 9.81 -1.04
C GLU A 201 12.24 11.33 -0.89
N TYR A 202 11.80 11.81 0.27
CA TYR A 202 11.60 13.24 0.54
C TYR A 202 12.81 14.12 0.21
N HIS A 203 14.02 13.61 0.48
CA HIS A 203 15.27 14.31 0.22
C HIS A 203 15.91 13.97 -1.14
N ASN A 204 15.18 13.33 -2.04
CA ASN A 204 15.68 13.00 -3.38
C ASN A 204 16.05 14.26 -4.16
N THR A 205 17.27 14.30 -4.74
CA THR A 205 17.84 15.47 -5.42
C THR A 205 18.10 15.24 -6.92
N ILE A 206 17.63 14.14 -7.49
CA ILE A 206 17.80 13.86 -8.93
C ILE A 206 17.08 14.96 -9.72
N GLU A 207 17.79 15.68 -10.57
CA GLU A 207 17.26 16.82 -11.34
C GLU A 207 16.31 16.36 -12.44
N ASP A 208 16.76 15.44 -13.31
CA ASP A 208 15.94 14.87 -14.38
C ASP A 208 15.47 13.46 -14.00
N LEU A 209 14.27 13.38 -13.42
CA LEU A 209 13.66 12.14 -12.97
C LEU A 209 13.27 11.22 -14.13
N VAL A 210 12.86 11.79 -15.26
CA VAL A 210 12.48 11.00 -16.44
C VAL A 210 13.73 10.38 -17.06
N ALA A 211 14.81 11.14 -17.24
CA ALA A 211 16.09 10.61 -17.73
C ALA A 211 16.63 9.51 -16.81
N ALA A 212 16.56 9.70 -15.49
CA ALA A 212 16.93 8.64 -14.54
C ALA A 212 16.07 7.38 -14.72
N GLY A 213 14.75 7.51 -14.83
CA GLY A 213 13.84 6.42 -15.13
C GLY A 213 14.12 5.76 -16.47
N MET A 214 14.53 6.49 -17.50
CA MET A 214 14.88 5.97 -18.82
C MET A 214 16.24 5.24 -18.88
N THR A 215 17.01 5.22 -17.78
CA THR A 215 18.29 4.46 -17.75
C THR A 215 18.05 3.02 -18.23
N PRO A 216 18.81 2.55 -19.24
CA PRO A 216 18.62 1.19 -19.75
C PRO A 216 18.86 0.13 -18.67
N PRO A 217 18.04 -0.93 -18.62
CA PRO A 217 18.31 -2.09 -17.77
C PRO A 217 19.67 -2.73 -18.06
N ASN A 218 20.32 -3.27 -17.03
CA ASN A 218 21.60 -3.95 -17.17
C ASN A 218 21.58 -5.31 -16.47
N PRO A 219 21.38 -6.42 -17.19
CA PRO A 219 21.29 -7.76 -16.61
C PRO A 219 22.57 -8.23 -15.92
N LYS A 220 23.74 -7.65 -16.26
CA LYS A 220 25.00 -7.98 -15.59
C LYS A 220 25.09 -7.41 -14.19
N VAL A 221 24.30 -6.37 -13.88
CA VAL A 221 24.33 -5.64 -12.61
C VAL A 221 23.08 -5.93 -11.78
N PHE A 222 21.90 -6.00 -12.42
CA PHE A 222 20.62 -6.09 -11.70
C PHE A 222 19.62 -7.03 -12.40
N CYS A 223 18.79 -6.54 -13.32
CA CYS A 223 17.73 -7.28 -14.00
C CYS A 223 17.72 -7.01 -15.50
N GLU A 224 17.09 -7.91 -16.25
CA GLU A 224 17.07 -7.86 -17.71
C GLU A 224 16.20 -6.72 -18.27
N HIS A 225 15.03 -6.48 -17.66
CA HIS A 225 14.02 -5.58 -18.22
C HIS A 225 13.67 -4.38 -17.33
N ILE A 226 14.23 -4.31 -16.12
CA ILE A 226 14.03 -3.17 -15.20
C ILE A 226 15.36 -2.66 -14.64
N ASN A 227 15.39 -1.40 -14.27
CA ASN A 227 16.51 -0.77 -13.57
C ASN A 227 16.16 -0.51 -12.08
N VAL A 228 17.08 0.09 -11.33
CA VAL A 228 16.90 0.34 -9.89
C VAL A 228 15.84 1.41 -9.58
N TYR A 229 15.55 2.29 -10.52
CA TYR A 229 14.52 3.33 -10.38
C TYR A 229 13.11 2.79 -10.56
N ASP A 230 12.98 1.60 -11.15
CA ASP A 230 11.69 0.91 -11.29
C ASP A 230 11.20 0.26 -10.00
N CYS A 231 12.03 0.20 -8.97
CA CYS A 231 11.77 -0.54 -7.74
C CYS A 231 11.41 0.39 -6.58
N SER A 232 10.42 -0.01 -5.78
CA SER A 232 10.27 0.55 -4.45
C SER A 232 11.49 0.28 -3.58
N LYS A 233 11.68 1.10 -2.56
CA LYS A 233 12.79 0.95 -1.62
C LYS A 233 12.41 0.01 -0.47
N VAL A 234 13.41 -0.67 0.08
CA VAL A 234 13.27 -1.40 1.35
C VAL A 234 13.08 -0.37 2.46
N SER A 235 12.01 -0.50 3.22
CA SER A 235 11.59 0.47 4.23
C SER A 235 11.24 -0.19 5.55
N ASP A 236 11.45 0.56 6.63
CA ASP A 236 10.94 0.27 7.97
C ASP A 236 9.83 1.27 8.27
N GLY A 237 8.76 0.84 8.93
CA GLY A 237 7.67 1.73 9.31
C GLY A 237 6.43 1.01 9.79
N CYS A 238 5.50 1.80 10.30
CA CYS A 238 4.19 1.36 10.74
C CYS A 238 3.14 2.39 10.36
N SER A 239 1.94 1.94 10.09
CA SER A 239 0.75 2.77 9.91
C SER A 239 -0.37 2.23 10.75
N ALA A 240 -1.28 3.12 11.19
CA ALA A 240 -2.43 2.75 11.98
C ALA A 240 -3.62 3.66 11.68
N LEU A 241 -4.83 3.13 11.83
CA LEU A 241 -6.09 3.87 11.82
C LEU A 241 -7.15 3.06 12.59
N ILE A 242 -8.31 3.67 12.84
CA ILE A 242 -9.45 3.00 13.45
C ILE A 242 -10.50 2.70 12.37
N PHE A 243 -10.99 1.46 12.33
CA PHE A 243 -12.27 1.13 11.70
C PHE A 243 -13.35 1.04 12.78
N THR A 244 -14.53 1.58 12.48
CA THR A 244 -15.57 1.70 13.50
C THR A 244 -16.98 1.70 12.92
N SER A 245 -17.97 1.33 13.74
CA SER A 245 -19.39 1.56 13.47
C SER A 245 -19.75 3.03 13.72
N GLU A 246 -20.98 3.43 13.41
CA GLU A 246 -21.48 4.79 13.72
C GLU A 246 -21.57 5.02 15.24
N GLU A 247 -21.98 4.01 16.00
CA GLU A 247 -21.96 4.04 17.47
C GLU A 247 -20.54 4.16 18.02
N GLY A 248 -19.59 3.44 17.40
CA GLY A 248 -18.19 3.52 17.76
C GLY A 248 -17.58 4.89 17.49
N LEU A 249 -17.95 5.62 16.40
CA LEU A 249 -17.53 7.01 16.17
C LEU A 249 -17.94 7.93 17.35
N GLN A 250 -19.18 7.77 17.83
CA GLN A 250 -19.68 8.55 18.97
C GLN A 250 -18.90 8.20 20.25
N ARG A 251 -18.64 6.91 20.49
CA ARG A 251 -17.88 6.44 21.66
C ARG A 251 -16.48 7.03 21.73
N ILE A 252 -15.79 7.13 20.58
CA ILE A 252 -14.42 7.66 20.52
C ILE A 252 -14.35 9.17 20.29
N GLY A 253 -15.49 9.85 20.18
CA GLY A 253 -15.58 11.30 20.04
C GLY A 253 -15.12 11.87 18.71
N ILE A 254 -15.26 11.11 17.62
CA ILE A 254 -14.90 11.53 16.25
C ILE A 254 -16.14 11.95 15.47
N ASP A 255 -16.11 13.17 14.93
CA ASP A 255 -17.17 13.66 14.04
C ASP A 255 -17.12 12.95 12.68
N LYS A 256 -18.29 12.70 12.06
CA LYS A 256 -18.37 12.11 10.72
C LYS A 256 -17.55 12.88 9.68
N LYS A 257 -17.49 14.20 9.75
CA LYS A 257 -16.69 15.03 8.84
C LYS A 257 -15.18 14.70 8.84
N ASP A 258 -14.68 14.10 9.93
CA ASP A 258 -13.30 13.68 10.14
C ASP A 258 -13.09 12.17 9.85
N ALA A 259 -14.11 11.52 9.31
CA ALA A 259 -14.12 10.10 8.94
C ALA A 259 -14.46 9.89 7.47
N VAL A 260 -14.15 8.70 6.98
CA VAL A 260 -14.52 8.22 5.64
C VAL A 260 -15.30 6.93 5.76
N GLU A 261 -16.30 6.75 4.90
CA GLU A 261 -17.11 5.54 4.84
C GLU A 261 -16.50 4.54 3.86
N VAL A 262 -16.45 3.26 4.25
CA VAL A 262 -16.10 2.15 3.36
C VAL A 262 -17.34 1.77 2.55
N VAL A 263 -17.35 2.09 1.26
CA VAL A 263 -18.50 1.84 0.39
C VAL A 263 -18.34 0.58 -0.47
N GLY A 264 -17.11 0.13 -0.69
CA GLY A 264 -16.83 -1.08 -1.45
C GLY A 264 -15.58 -1.79 -0.97
N ILE A 265 -15.62 -3.11 -0.95
CA ILE A 265 -14.46 -3.93 -0.62
C ILE A 265 -14.45 -5.19 -1.46
N GLY A 266 -13.28 -5.50 -2.04
CA GLY A 266 -13.02 -6.72 -2.77
C GLY A 266 -11.74 -7.38 -2.29
N GLN A 267 -11.81 -8.66 -1.95
CA GLN A 267 -10.64 -9.48 -1.67
C GLN A 267 -10.61 -10.67 -2.63
N SER A 268 -9.43 -10.96 -3.18
CA SER A 268 -9.21 -12.09 -4.06
C SER A 268 -7.89 -12.76 -3.75
N GLN A 269 -7.89 -14.09 -3.86
CA GLN A 269 -6.73 -14.93 -3.64
C GLN A 269 -6.53 -15.82 -4.86
N ALA A 270 -5.30 -15.79 -5.44
CA ALA A 270 -4.90 -16.73 -6.47
C ALA A 270 -4.02 -17.84 -5.89
N ASP A 271 -3.92 -18.95 -6.61
CA ASP A 271 -3.07 -20.09 -6.25
C ASP A 271 -1.58 -19.69 -6.29
N VAL A 272 -0.92 -19.67 -5.12
CA VAL A 272 0.48 -19.28 -4.99
C VAL A 272 1.45 -20.25 -5.66
N THR A 273 1.02 -21.49 -5.91
CA THR A 273 1.87 -22.53 -6.56
C THR A 273 2.01 -22.33 -8.06
N LYS A 274 1.13 -21.53 -8.66
CA LYS A 274 1.10 -21.23 -10.10
C LYS A 274 1.75 -19.89 -10.40
N LEU A 275 2.39 -19.76 -11.55
CA LEU A 275 2.78 -18.44 -12.09
C LEU A 275 1.58 -17.74 -12.74
N PRO A 276 1.59 -16.38 -12.90
CA PRO A 276 0.59 -15.70 -13.70
C PRO A 276 0.52 -16.26 -15.13
N GLU A 277 -0.69 -16.53 -15.62
CA GLU A 277 -0.90 -17.01 -17.00
C GLU A 277 -0.51 -15.94 -18.04
N ASP A 278 -0.88 -14.70 -17.77
CA ASP A 278 -0.55 -13.52 -18.59
C ASP A 278 0.22 -12.51 -17.74
N LYS A 279 1.52 -12.39 -17.98
CA LYS A 279 2.40 -11.46 -17.26
C LYS A 279 2.13 -9.99 -17.61
N THR A 280 1.35 -9.72 -18.65
CA THR A 280 0.96 -8.35 -19.03
C THR A 280 -0.25 -7.83 -18.25
N LYS A 281 -0.89 -8.67 -17.40
CA LYS A 281 -2.11 -8.33 -16.66
C LYS A 281 -2.00 -8.65 -15.18
N LEU A 282 -2.75 -7.90 -14.36
CA LEU A 282 -3.00 -8.17 -12.95
C LEU A 282 -4.42 -8.73 -12.79
N THR A 283 -4.57 -10.05 -13.05
CA THR A 283 -5.89 -10.70 -13.10
C THR A 283 -6.56 -10.76 -11.73
N THR A 284 -5.81 -11.08 -10.66
CA THR A 284 -6.35 -11.15 -9.30
C THR A 284 -6.74 -9.77 -8.79
N THR A 285 -5.92 -8.76 -9.12
CA THR A 285 -6.22 -7.35 -8.83
C THR A 285 -7.52 -6.93 -9.50
N ARG A 286 -7.67 -7.18 -10.80
CA ARG A 286 -8.90 -6.86 -11.53
C ARG A 286 -10.14 -7.49 -10.86
N ARG A 287 -10.06 -8.77 -10.46
CA ARG A 287 -11.15 -9.45 -9.76
C ARG A 287 -11.50 -8.80 -8.41
N SER A 288 -10.48 -8.30 -7.68
CA SER A 288 -10.73 -7.57 -6.42
C SER A 288 -11.41 -6.22 -6.69
N VAL A 289 -10.96 -5.50 -7.70
CA VAL A 289 -11.55 -4.21 -8.11
C VAL A 289 -12.99 -4.39 -8.55
N GLU A 290 -13.30 -5.37 -9.42
CA GLU A 290 -14.64 -5.67 -9.87
C GLU A 290 -15.63 -5.93 -8.69
N LYS A 291 -15.17 -6.69 -7.67
CA LYS A 291 -15.97 -6.93 -6.45
C LYS A 291 -16.22 -5.64 -5.66
N ALA A 292 -15.22 -4.78 -5.54
CA ALA A 292 -15.34 -3.52 -4.82
C ALA A 292 -16.30 -2.55 -5.55
N TYR A 293 -16.19 -2.44 -6.86
CA TYR A 293 -17.11 -1.66 -7.69
C TYR A 293 -18.54 -2.17 -7.60
N GLU A 294 -18.74 -3.49 -7.73
CA GLU A 294 -20.07 -4.09 -7.61
C GLU A 294 -20.72 -3.81 -6.25
N MET A 295 -19.93 -3.89 -5.16
CA MET A 295 -20.42 -3.60 -3.81
C MET A 295 -20.77 -2.12 -3.64
N ALA A 296 -19.92 -1.20 -4.13
CA ALA A 296 -20.13 0.24 -4.04
C ALA A 296 -21.22 0.74 -5.01
N GLY A 297 -21.51 0.01 -6.09
CA GLY A 297 -22.43 0.43 -7.14
C GLY A 297 -21.87 1.55 -8.02
N ILE A 298 -20.54 1.59 -8.21
CA ILE A 298 -19.83 2.61 -8.98
C ILE A 298 -18.92 1.97 -10.05
N GLY A 299 -18.29 2.82 -10.86
CA GLY A 299 -17.30 2.42 -11.87
C GLY A 299 -16.05 3.30 -11.85
N PRO A 300 -15.09 3.04 -12.74
CA PRO A 300 -13.81 3.76 -12.76
C PRO A 300 -13.96 5.28 -12.99
N LYS A 301 -15.04 5.73 -13.62
CA LYS A 301 -15.29 7.16 -13.89
C LYS A 301 -15.68 7.98 -12.65
N ASP A 302 -16.11 7.30 -11.60
CA ASP A 302 -16.56 7.92 -10.35
C ASP A 302 -15.39 8.17 -9.38
N LEU A 303 -14.19 7.67 -9.71
CA LEU A 303 -13.01 7.79 -8.85
C LEU A 303 -12.36 9.17 -8.97
N GLY A 304 -12.13 9.82 -7.83
CA GLY A 304 -11.39 11.08 -7.74
C GLY A 304 -9.88 10.89 -7.67
N PHE A 305 -9.41 9.80 -7.06
CA PHE A 305 -7.99 9.46 -6.95
C PHE A 305 -7.77 7.97 -6.66
N LEU A 306 -6.53 7.54 -6.84
CA LEU A 306 -6.10 6.15 -6.63
C LEU A 306 -4.88 6.06 -5.69
N GLU A 307 -4.88 5.07 -4.82
CA GLU A 307 -3.71 4.57 -4.09
C GLU A 307 -3.44 3.12 -4.53
N VAL A 308 -2.54 2.94 -5.50
CA VAL A 308 -2.24 1.61 -6.07
C VAL A 308 -0.91 1.06 -5.57
N HIS A 309 -0.76 -0.26 -5.64
CA HIS A 309 0.42 -0.98 -5.16
C HIS A 309 1.56 -0.97 -6.19
N ASP A 310 2.23 0.15 -6.35
CA ASP A 310 3.34 0.36 -7.27
C ASP A 310 4.70 -0.08 -6.69
N CYS A 311 4.78 -1.31 -6.17
CA CYS A 311 6.07 -1.83 -5.70
C CYS A 311 7.14 -1.87 -6.81
N PHE A 312 6.69 -1.86 -8.06
CA PHE A 312 7.49 -1.63 -9.29
C PHE A 312 6.70 -0.75 -10.25
N THR A 313 7.39 0.08 -11.03
CA THR A 313 6.76 1.01 -11.99
C THR A 313 5.87 0.30 -13.01
N ILE A 314 6.30 -0.87 -13.51
CA ILE A 314 5.46 -1.71 -14.40
C ILE A 314 4.18 -2.18 -13.70
N GLY A 315 4.26 -2.52 -12.42
CA GLY A 315 3.08 -2.87 -11.61
C GLY A 315 2.11 -1.69 -11.50
N GLY A 316 2.63 -0.46 -11.36
CA GLY A 316 1.83 0.76 -11.39
C GLY A 316 1.00 0.90 -12.66
N LEU A 317 1.65 0.75 -13.85
CA LEU A 317 0.96 0.77 -15.13
C LEU A 317 -0.15 -0.29 -15.20
N GLN A 318 0.17 -1.53 -14.81
CA GLN A 318 -0.80 -2.63 -14.82
C GLN A 318 -1.94 -2.45 -13.83
N HIS A 319 -1.74 -1.73 -12.71
CA HIS A 319 -2.81 -1.39 -11.77
C HIS A 319 -3.81 -0.40 -12.38
N LEU A 320 -3.35 0.64 -13.10
CA LEU A 320 -4.27 1.54 -13.81
C LEU A 320 -5.19 0.79 -14.78
N GLU A 321 -4.63 -0.16 -15.54
CA GLU A 321 -5.41 -1.01 -16.45
C GLU A 321 -6.37 -1.95 -15.69
N ALA A 322 -5.92 -2.49 -14.54
CA ALA A 322 -6.75 -3.37 -13.71
C ALA A 322 -7.93 -2.63 -13.05
N THR A 323 -7.78 -1.32 -12.75
CA THR A 323 -8.89 -0.49 -12.25
C THR A 323 -9.89 -0.12 -13.34
N GLY A 324 -9.49 -0.18 -14.62
CA GLY A 324 -10.32 0.22 -15.75
C GLY A 324 -10.39 1.72 -15.98
N VAL A 325 -9.56 2.53 -15.32
CA VAL A 325 -9.46 3.99 -15.60
C VAL A 325 -8.81 4.25 -16.95
N VAL A 326 -8.02 3.29 -17.44
CA VAL A 326 -7.47 3.25 -18.80
C VAL A 326 -7.71 1.90 -19.44
N GLY A 327 -7.71 1.85 -20.77
CA GLY A 327 -7.81 0.63 -21.54
C GLY A 327 -6.54 -0.24 -21.44
N TYR A 328 -6.68 -1.50 -21.79
CA TYR A 328 -5.56 -2.44 -21.81
C TYR A 328 -4.49 -2.04 -22.82
N GLY A 329 -3.25 -1.88 -22.35
CA GLY A 329 -2.09 -1.41 -23.12
C GLY A 329 -1.98 0.11 -23.24
N GLU A 330 -2.87 0.89 -22.63
CA GLU A 330 -2.90 2.36 -22.74
C GLU A 330 -2.19 3.08 -21.59
N ALA A 331 -1.93 2.38 -20.48
CA ALA A 331 -1.42 3.00 -19.25
C ALA A 331 -0.10 3.75 -19.45
N ALA A 332 0.81 3.24 -20.28
CA ALA A 332 2.11 3.87 -20.50
C ALA A 332 1.98 5.26 -21.15
N GLY A 333 1.12 5.40 -22.15
CA GLY A 333 0.81 6.69 -22.80
C GLY A 333 0.14 7.66 -21.84
N TYR A 334 -0.89 7.18 -21.12
CA TYR A 334 -1.63 7.95 -20.14
C TYR A 334 -0.74 8.55 -19.04
N VAL A 335 0.20 7.77 -18.54
CA VAL A 335 1.18 8.20 -17.54
C VAL A 335 2.18 9.19 -18.14
N ALA A 336 2.67 8.94 -19.36
CA ALA A 336 3.61 9.83 -20.05
C ALA A 336 3.00 11.21 -20.39
N GLU A 337 1.68 11.31 -20.49
CA GLU A 337 0.94 12.57 -20.65
C GLU A 337 0.73 13.32 -19.32
N GLY A 338 1.22 12.80 -18.19
CA GLY A 338 1.12 13.45 -16.88
C GLY A 338 -0.25 13.33 -16.19
N LYS A 339 -1.16 12.51 -16.73
CA LYS A 339 -2.55 12.40 -16.25
C LYS A 339 -2.70 11.80 -14.86
N ILE A 340 -1.66 11.16 -14.32
CA ILE A 340 -1.64 10.62 -12.94
C ILE A 340 -1.06 11.59 -11.91
N GLY A 341 -0.60 12.76 -12.33
CA GLY A 341 -0.09 13.80 -11.44
C GLY A 341 -1.15 14.27 -10.42
N ILE A 342 -0.72 14.96 -9.38
CA ILE A 342 -1.62 15.45 -8.32
C ILE A 342 -2.74 16.34 -8.85
N ASP A 343 -2.46 17.08 -9.93
CA ASP A 343 -3.40 17.96 -10.66
C ASP A 343 -3.89 17.28 -11.96
N GLY A 344 -3.62 16.01 -12.15
CA GLY A 344 -3.94 15.26 -13.37
C GLY A 344 -5.40 14.80 -13.41
N GLU A 345 -5.76 14.13 -14.50
CA GLU A 345 -7.12 13.60 -14.73
C GLU A 345 -7.49 12.51 -13.71
N THR A 346 -6.51 11.66 -13.31
CA THR A 346 -6.70 10.60 -12.33
C THR A 346 -5.51 10.60 -11.37
N PRO A 347 -5.49 11.50 -10.38
CA PRO A 347 -4.41 11.58 -9.41
C PRO A 347 -4.13 10.21 -8.78
N THR A 348 -2.87 9.77 -8.85
CA THR A 348 -2.50 8.43 -8.39
C THR A 348 -1.27 8.51 -7.50
N ASN A 349 -1.34 7.88 -6.30
CA ASN A 349 -0.25 7.82 -5.35
C ASN A 349 0.29 9.23 -4.99
N ALA A 350 -0.61 10.14 -4.62
CA ALA A 350 -0.31 11.55 -4.39
C ALA A 350 0.71 11.79 -3.26
N THR A 351 0.90 10.82 -2.36
CA THR A 351 1.89 10.88 -1.27
C THR A 351 3.26 10.29 -1.64
N GLY A 352 3.42 9.79 -2.88
CA GLY A 352 4.65 9.19 -3.41
C GLY A 352 4.56 7.70 -3.73
N GLY A 353 3.45 7.03 -3.41
CA GLY A 353 3.29 5.59 -3.66
C GLY A 353 4.33 4.74 -2.93
N LEU A 354 4.56 3.52 -3.39
CA LEU A 354 5.57 2.64 -2.81
C LEU A 354 6.97 2.99 -3.33
N VAL A 355 7.05 3.47 -4.57
CA VAL A 355 8.33 3.89 -5.19
C VAL A 355 8.94 5.10 -4.49
N GLY A 356 8.13 6.10 -4.14
CA GLY A 356 8.60 7.35 -3.54
C GLY A 356 8.44 7.41 -2.01
N PHE A 357 7.26 7.04 -1.47
CA PHE A 357 7.03 7.02 -0.03
C PHE A 357 7.82 5.91 0.64
N GLY A 358 7.90 4.72 0.04
CA GLY A 358 8.53 3.52 0.58
C GLY A 358 7.56 2.36 0.80
N HIS A 359 8.13 1.17 1.04
CA HIS A 359 7.39 -0.08 1.09
C HIS A 359 7.76 -0.96 2.29
N TYR A 360 7.23 -0.64 3.47
CA TYR A 360 7.22 -1.54 4.61
C TYR A 360 6.08 -2.56 4.42
N THR A 361 6.42 -3.77 3.96
CA THR A 361 5.51 -4.73 3.31
C THR A 361 4.23 -5.02 4.10
N GLY A 362 4.32 -5.25 5.40
CA GLY A 362 3.16 -5.50 6.26
C GLY A 362 2.25 -4.30 6.48
N GLY A 363 2.79 -3.08 6.35
CA GLY A 363 2.09 -1.84 6.66
C GLY A 363 1.53 -1.08 5.47
N THR A 364 2.00 -1.34 4.25
CA THR A 364 1.68 -0.54 3.06
C THR A 364 0.18 -0.38 2.82
N GLY A 365 -0.62 -1.46 2.95
CA GLY A 365 -2.07 -1.36 2.75
C GLY A 365 -2.76 -0.45 3.77
N VAL A 366 -2.29 -0.47 5.03
CA VAL A 366 -2.80 0.43 6.08
C VAL A 366 -2.38 1.87 5.81
N ARG A 367 -1.12 2.11 5.35
CA ARG A 367 -0.67 3.43 4.91
C ARG A 367 -1.58 4.01 3.82
N GLN A 368 -1.88 3.22 2.79
CA GLN A 368 -2.75 3.64 1.70
C GLN A 368 -4.16 4.02 2.21
N ALA A 369 -4.69 3.31 3.21
CA ALA A 369 -5.98 3.66 3.82
C ALA A 369 -5.90 4.99 4.61
N VAL A 370 -4.80 5.24 5.32
CA VAL A 370 -4.54 6.53 5.98
C VAL A 370 -4.42 7.66 4.95
N ASP A 371 -3.77 7.41 3.82
CA ASP A 371 -3.67 8.39 2.74
C ASP A 371 -5.06 8.69 2.14
N CYS A 372 -5.89 7.66 1.90
CA CYS A 372 -7.29 7.86 1.46
C CYS A 372 -8.10 8.67 2.48
N LEU A 373 -7.95 8.37 3.78
CA LEU A 373 -8.59 9.15 4.85
C LEU A 373 -8.18 10.63 4.79
N HIS A 374 -6.88 10.90 4.70
CA HIS A 374 -6.38 12.27 4.67
C HIS A 374 -6.82 13.03 3.41
N GLN A 375 -6.81 12.38 2.23
CA GLN A 375 -7.29 12.98 0.99
C GLN A 375 -8.76 13.37 1.09
N LEU A 376 -9.62 12.46 1.51
CA LEU A 376 -11.07 12.68 1.59
C LEU A 376 -11.49 13.66 2.70
N THR A 377 -10.68 13.82 3.75
CA THR A 377 -10.94 14.75 4.85
C THR A 377 -10.19 16.09 4.72
N GLY A 378 -9.43 16.30 3.62
CA GLY A 378 -8.69 17.54 3.39
C GLY A 378 -7.45 17.72 4.28
N LYS A 379 -6.87 16.62 4.76
CA LYS A 379 -5.73 16.59 5.70
C LYS A 379 -4.41 16.11 5.06
N ALA A 380 -4.34 16.01 3.72
CA ALA A 380 -3.16 15.51 3.03
C ALA A 380 -2.04 16.57 2.82
N GLY A 381 -2.21 17.79 3.31
CA GLY A 381 -1.20 18.87 3.21
C GLY A 381 -0.78 19.18 1.77
N ASP A 382 0.52 19.28 1.50
CA ASP A 382 1.06 19.56 0.16
C ASP A 382 0.80 18.44 -0.86
N CYS A 383 0.32 17.29 -0.41
CA CYS A 383 -0.09 16.15 -1.24
C CYS A 383 -1.60 16.13 -1.52
N GLN A 384 -2.35 17.17 -1.14
CA GLN A 384 -3.80 17.22 -1.29
C GLN A 384 -4.22 17.25 -2.75
N VAL A 385 -5.10 16.32 -3.12
CA VAL A 385 -5.78 16.27 -4.43
C VAL A 385 -7.05 17.12 -4.39
N ASP A 386 -7.36 17.80 -5.47
CA ASP A 386 -8.64 18.49 -5.65
C ASP A 386 -9.73 17.49 -6.06
N ILE A 387 -10.44 16.96 -5.05
CA ILE A 387 -11.48 15.93 -5.25
C ILE A 387 -12.75 16.60 -5.77
N LYS A 388 -13.16 16.25 -6.97
CA LYS A 388 -14.35 16.81 -7.63
C LYS A 388 -15.64 16.21 -7.05
N PRO A 389 -16.73 17.00 -6.94
CA PRO A 389 -18.02 16.52 -6.41
C PRO A 389 -18.65 15.37 -7.21
N ASP A 390 -18.40 15.30 -8.51
CA ASP A 390 -18.86 14.23 -9.41
C ASP A 390 -17.98 12.97 -9.36
N ARG A 391 -16.82 13.04 -8.69
CA ARG A 391 -15.85 11.94 -8.53
C ARG A 391 -15.40 11.83 -7.06
N PRO A 392 -16.34 11.57 -6.11
CA PRO A 392 -16.08 11.70 -4.67
C PRO A 392 -15.38 10.49 -4.04
N TYR A 393 -15.00 9.49 -4.83
CA TYR A 393 -14.48 8.23 -4.31
C TYR A 393 -12.96 8.13 -4.43
N GLY A 394 -12.32 7.63 -3.38
CA GLY A 394 -10.93 7.17 -3.37
C GLY A 394 -10.86 5.66 -3.39
N LEU A 395 -9.94 5.09 -4.17
CA LEU A 395 -9.74 3.64 -4.26
C LEU A 395 -8.30 3.29 -3.85
N LEU A 396 -8.15 2.28 -2.96
CA LEU A 396 -6.86 1.67 -2.69
C LEU A 396 -6.77 0.23 -3.21
N ILE A 397 -5.55 -0.17 -3.59
CA ILE A 397 -5.19 -1.54 -3.91
C ILE A 397 -3.96 -1.94 -3.11
N SER A 398 -4.11 -2.96 -2.27
CA SER A 398 -3.02 -3.62 -1.55
C SER A 398 -2.80 -5.02 -2.12
N MET A 399 -1.60 -5.25 -2.68
CA MET A 399 -1.27 -6.50 -3.38
C MET A 399 -0.08 -7.21 -2.72
N GLY A 400 -0.16 -8.52 -2.61
CA GLY A 400 0.93 -9.38 -2.16
C GLY A 400 1.28 -10.49 -3.15
N GLY A 401 2.58 -10.86 -3.21
CA GLY A 401 3.04 -12.03 -3.91
C GLY A 401 2.84 -12.04 -5.42
N ASN A 402 3.17 -10.98 -6.14
CA ASN A 402 3.06 -10.91 -7.60
C ASN A 402 1.63 -11.22 -8.10
N ASP A 403 0.65 -10.45 -7.63
CA ASP A 403 -0.78 -10.57 -7.93
C ASP A 403 -1.44 -11.86 -7.36
N ARG A 404 -1.06 -12.26 -6.11
CA ARG A 404 -1.63 -13.45 -5.47
C ARG A 404 -2.67 -13.14 -4.40
N THR A 405 -2.37 -12.24 -3.49
CA THR A 405 -3.28 -11.78 -2.43
C THR A 405 -3.62 -10.33 -2.67
N VAL A 406 -4.85 -10.00 -2.97
CA VAL A 406 -5.23 -8.62 -3.30
C VAL A 406 -6.45 -8.21 -2.51
N THR A 407 -6.36 -7.04 -1.87
CA THR A 407 -7.50 -6.32 -1.28
C THR A 407 -7.65 -4.98 -2.00
N CYS A 408 -8.84 -4.70 -2.48
CA CYS A 408 -9.28 -3.40 -2.99
C CYS A 408 -10.33 -2.83 -2.04
N MET A 409 -10.22 -1.55 -1.71
CA MET A 409 -11.21 -0.86 -0.88
C MET A 409 -11.54 0.50 -1.48
N ILE A 410 -12.81 0.89 -1.41
CA ILE A 410 -13.31 2.17 -1.91
C ILE A 410 -13.90 2.94 -0.75
N PHE A 411 -13.49 4.20 -0.66
CA PHE A 411 -13.91 5.14 0.37
C PHE A 411 -14.62 6.35 -0.24
N LYS A 412 -15.54 6.93 0.52
CA LYS A 412 -16.06 8.28 0.30
C LYS A 412 -15.99 9.05 1.63
N ARG A 413 -16.09 10.39 1.57
CA ARG A 413 -16.26 11.20 2.78
C ARG A 413 -17.52 10.75 3.50
N ALA A 414 -17.49 10.64 4.84
CA ALA A 414 -18.68 10.38 5.63
C ALA A 414 -19.57 11.61 5.71
N GLU A 415 -20.90 11.42 5.61
CA GLU A 415 -21.92 12.46 5.65
C GLU A 415 -22.78 12.34 6.91
#